data_b599bd13f824ecdc076c01f1d3cf80aa
#
_entry.id   b599bd13f824ecdc076c01f1d3cf80aa
#
_cell.length_a   1.000
_cell.length_b   1.000
_cell.length_c   1.000
_cell.angle_alpha   90.00
_cell.angle_beta   90.00
_cell.angle_gamma   90.00
#
_symmetry.space_group_name_H-M   'P 1'
#
loop_
_entity.id
_entity.type
_entity.pdbx_description
1 polymer ?
#
loop_
_entity_poly.entity_id
_entity_poly.type
_entity_poly.pdbx_seq_one_letter_code
_entity_poly.pdbx_strand_id
1 'polypeptide(L)'
;MNSRFSRPAVAAFELFFRPWMRRRVHAVRIAFAAPPPSADRPLLLAANHVSWWDGFVLREVQRTLRPGAPMYTVMSSAELARFPCFRLMGVVGVDPASPGSVSRALGFLRARLRERPESTVVFFPQGRIWPSHRRPLGFRRGVEVFARRLSAHVLPVGIHAEPLNTVAPTFFVSVGQGMDGRVAAEELERRVEKEIDAVLGFLAEHGEDAGDAWPEGTR
;
A
#
# COMPACT_ATOMS: atom_id res chain seq x y z
N MET A 1 2.54 -23.11 -2.72
CA MET A 1 2.71 -21.65 -2.63
C MET A 1 2.74 -21.30 -1.14
N ASN A 2 3.95 -21.17 -0.56
CA ASN A 2 4.08 -21.01 0.89
C ASN A 2 4.65 -19.60 1.16
N SER A 3 3.77 -18.61 1.29
CA SER A 3 4.16 -17.35 1.94
C SER A 3 4.36 -17.66 3.43
N ARG A 4 5.51 -17.31 3.96
CA ARG A 4 5.86 -17.45 5.38
C ARG A 4 6.19 -16.07 5.91
N PHE A 5 5.26 -15.42 6.59
CA PHE A 5 5.61 -14.23 7.35
C PHE A 5 6.58 -14.63 8.47
N SER A 6 7.79 -14.08 8.43
CA SER A 6 8.83 -14.33 9.44
C SER A 6 9.30 -13.00 10.02
N ARG A 7 8.97 -12.73 11.30
CA ARG A 7 9.44 -11.52 11.98
C ARG A 7 10.95 -11.32 11.93
N PRO A 8 11.78 -12.35 12.17
CA PRO A 8 13.24 -12.22 12.03
C PRO A 8 13.68 -11.88 10.61
N ALA A 9 13.04 -12.50 9.59
CA ALA A 9 13.36 -12.20 8.19
C ALA A 9 12.97 -10.77 7.81
N VAL A 10 11.81 -10.28 8.28
CA VAL A 10 11.40 -8.89 8.10
C VAL A 10 12.38 -7.94 8.79
N ALA A 11 12.76 -8.21 10.03
CA ALA A 11 13.72 -7.38 10.76
C ALA A 11 15.12 -7.36 10.07
N ALA A 12 15.61 -8.49 9.64
CA ALA A 12 16.87 -8.58 8.90
C ALA A 12 16.79 -7.81 7.57
N PHE A 13 15.69 -8.01 6.82
CA PHE A 13 15.47 -7.28 5.58
C PHE A 13 15.44 -5.75 5.84
N GLU A 14 14.72 -5.29 6.85
CA GLU A 14 14.64 -3.87 7.18
C GLU A 14 15.99 -3.29 7.59
N LEU A 15 16.80 -4.05 8.32
CA LEU A 15 18.17 -3.63 8.71
C LEU A 15 19.06 -3.33 7.50
N PHE A 16 18.98 -4.15 6.45
CA PHE A 16 19.76 -3.98 5.23
C PHE A 16 19.10 -3.06 4.21
N PHE A 17 17.78 -3.15 4.08
CA PHE A 17 17.04 -2.45 3.03
C PHE A 17 16.80 -0.96 3.37
N ARG A 18 16.53 -0.61 4.63
CA ARG A 18 16.29 0.78 5.01
C ARG A 18 17.45 1.73 4.70
N PRO A 19 18.72 1.41 5.02
CA PRO A 19 19.82 2.26 4.63
C PRO A 19 19.97 2.41 3.11
N TRP A 20 19.67 1.34 2.36
CA TRP A 20 19.71 1.37 0.91
C TRP A 20 18.56 2.22 0.33
N MET A 21 17.35 2.12 0.89
CA MET A 21 16.20 2.95 0.52
C MET A 21 16.49 4.44 0.80
N ARG A 22 17.05 4.78 1.96
CA ARG A 22 17.39 6.16 2.33
C ARG A 22 18.38 6.84 1.39
N ARG A 23 19.16 6.07 0.63
CA ARG A 23 20.07 6.61 -0.39
C ARG A 23 19.39 6.88 -1.73
N ARG A 24 18.17 6.36 -1.94
CA ARG A 24 17.45 6.38 -3.22
C ARG A 24 16.08 7.04 -3.14
N VAL A 25 15.58 7.23 -1.95
CA VAL A 25 14.34 7.94 -1.64
C VAL A 25 14.71 9.02 -0.63
N HIS A 26 14.47 10.28 -0.99
CA HIS A 26 14.79 11.42 -0.13
C HIS A 26 13.93 11.39 1.14
N ALA A 27 12.60 11.33 0.96
CA ALA A 27 11.65 11.26 2.06
C ALA A 27 10.36 10.52 1.67
N VAL A 28 9.61 10.09 2.68
CA VAL A 28 8.22 9.64 2.54
C VAL A 28 7.39 10.56 3.44
N ARG A 29 6.58 11.41 2.83
CA ARG A 29 5.70 12.38 3.48
C ARG A 29 4.27 11.83 3.48
N ILE A 30 3.66 11.67 4.65
CA ILE A 30 2.37 11.00 4.80
C ILE A 30 1.38 11.93 5.47
N ALA A 31 0.25 12.18 4.81
CA ALA A 31 -0.90 12.88 5.38
C ALA A 31 -2.07 11.93 5.57
N PHE A 32 -2.86 12.15 6.60
CA PHE A 32 -4.05 11.35 6.91
C PHE A 32 -5.29 12.27 6.96
N ALA A 33 -6.33 11.91 6.19
CA ALA A 33 -7.60 12.62 6.21
C ALA A 33 -8.44 12.34 7.47
N ALA A 34 -8.11 11.28 8.21
CA ALA A 34 -8.81 10.88 9.44
C ALA A 34 -7.87 10.16 10.41
N PRO A 35 -8.19 10.11 11.70
CA PRO A 35 -7.45 9.32 12.67
C PRO A 35 -7.35 7.85 12.27
N PRO A 36 -6.29 7.14 12.73
CA PRO A 36 -6.14 5.71 12.47
C PRO A 36 -7.37 4.93 12.92
N PRO A 37 -7.89 4.01 12.07
CA PRO A 37 -9.02 3.18 12.46
C PRO A 37 -8.62 2.17 13.54
N SER A 38 -9.61 1.70 14.30
CA SER A 38 -9.44 0.69 15.35
C SER A 38 -8.65 -0.54 14.87
N ALA A 39 -7.86 -1.12 15.77
CA ALA A 39 -7.01 -2.28 15.48
C ALA A 39 -7.74 -3.63 15.65
N ASP A 40 -9.04 -3.62 15.90
CA ASP A 40 -9.88 -4.80 16.13
C ASP A 40 -10.19 -5.58 14.84
N ARG A 41 -9.93 -4.99 13.68
CA ARG A 41 -10.13 -5.61 12.36
C ARG A 41 -9.03 -5.27 11.36
N PRO A 42 -8.84 -6.11 10.31
CA PRO A 42 -7.80 -5.89 9.32
C PRO A 42 -7.96 -4.58 8.55
N LEU A 43 -6.83 -3.96 8.19
CA LEU A 43 -6.78 -2.90 7.19
C LEU A 43 -6.50 -3.47 5.81
N LEU A 44 -7.07 -2.83 4.78
CA LEU A 44 -6.67 -2.99 3.40
C LEU A 44 -6.28 -1.62 2.86
N LEU A 45 -4.98 -1.39 2.63
CA LEU A 45 -4.49 -0.21 1.95
C LEU A 45 -4.60 -0.44 0.44
N ALA A 46 -5.48 0.29 -0.21
CA ALA A 46 -5.67 0.23 -1.65
C ALA A 46 -5.08 1.48 -2.29
N ALA A 47 -4.00 1.31 -3.06
CA ALA A 47 -3.23 2.42 -3.61
C ALA A 47 -3.10 2.32 -5.14
N ASN A 48 -2.85 3.47 -5.78
CA ASN A 48 -2.28 3.50 -7.12
C ASN A 48 -0.85 2.92 -7.10
N HIS A 49 -0.35 2.51 -8.27
CA HIS A 49 0.97 1.86 -8.39
C HIS A 49 1.79 2.57 -9.45
N VAL A 50 2.72 3.40 -9.02
CA VAL A 50 3.51 4.29 -9.88
C VAL A 50 4.98 3.91 -9.95
N SER A 51 5.47 3.15 -8.97
CA SER A 51 6.87 2.80 -8.88
C SER A 51 7.11 1.44 -8.20
N TRP A 52 8.32 0.92 -8.36
CA TRP A 52 8.78 -0.26 -7.63
C TRP A 52 8.86 -0.03 -6.11
N TRP A 53 8.97 1.24 -5.68
CA TRP A 53 9.09 1.64 -4.27
C TRP A 53 7.78 1.59 -3.49
N ASP A 54 6.62 1.59 -4.17
CA ASP A 54 5.31 1.80 -3.53
C ASP A 54 5.01 0.80 -2.42
N GLY A 55 5.44 -0.46 -2.56
CA GLY A 55 5.28 -1.46 -1.50
C GLY A 55 6.02 -1.10 -0.22
N PHE A 56 7.18 -0.44 -0.34
CA PHE A 56 7.99 0.02 0.80
C PHE A 56 7.47 1.34 1.36
N VAL A 57 6.98 2.22 0.49
CA VAL A 57 6.27 3.45 0.88
C VAL A 57 5.04 3.10 1.72
N LEU A 58 4.22 2.15 1.27
CA LEU A 58 3.07 1.68 2.05
C LEU A 58 3.46 0.93 3.34
N ARG A 59 4.68 0.41 3.41
CA ARG A 59 5.23 -0.11 4.67
C ARG A 59 5.45 1.01 5.69
N GLU A 60 5.89 2.21 5.29
CA GLU A 60 6.00 3.35 6.19
C GLU A 60 4.61 3.84 6.63
N VAL A 61 3.63 3.90 5.71
CA VAL A 61 2.22 4.18 6.06
C VAL A 61 1.69 3.20 7.12
N GLN A 62 1.91 1.90 6.89
CA GLN A 62 1.48 0.86 7.84
C GLN A 62 2.14 1.01 9.21
N ARG A 63 3.42 1.38 9.26
CA ARG A 63 4.14 1.59 10.52
C ARG A 63 3.59 2.76 11.32
N THR A 64 3.16 3.81 10.63
CA THR A 64 2.52 4.97 11.26
C THR A 64 1.13 4.60 11.80
N LEU A 65 0.33 3.88 10.99
CA LEU A 65 -1.03 3.49 11.37
C LEU A 65 -1.07 2.40 12.44
N ARG A 66 -0.21 1.38 12.32
CA ARG A 66 -0.21 0.17 13.16
C ARG A 66 1.20 -0.33 13.46
N PRO A 67 1.94 0.34 14.35
CA PRO A 67 3.30 -0.05 14.72
C PRO A 67 3.38 -1.51 15.17
N GLY A 68 4.33 -2.27 14.62
CA GLY A 68 4.56 -3.67 14.98
C GLY A 68 3.55 -4.69 14.46
N ALA A 69 2.46 -4.25 13.82
CA ALA A 69 1.49 -5.16 13.21
C ALA A 69 2.06 -5.83 11.93
N PRO A 70 1.64 -7.07 11.60
CA PRO A 70 2.01 -7.71 10.36
C PRO A 70 1.47 -6.98 9.14
N MET A 71 2.27 -6.96 8.06
CA MET A 71 1.84 -6.47 6.75
C MET A 71 1.93 -7.59 5.72
N TYR A 72 0.89 -7.74 4.93
CA TYR A 72 0.82 -8.66 3.80
C TYR A 72 0.61 -7.87 2.53
N THR A 73 1.34 -8.21 1.45
CA THR A 73 1.18 -7.55 0.16
C THR A 73 0.71 -8.54 -0.88
N VAL A 74 -0.37 -8.22 -1.58
CA VAL A 74 -0.84 -9.02 -2.71
C VAL A 74 -0.08 -8.61 -3.97
N MET A 75 0.59 -9.58 -4.59
CA MET A 75 1.42 -9.39 -5.77
C MET A 75 1.10 -10.44 -6.83
N SER A 76 1.38 -10.15 -8.11
CA SER A 76 1.33 -11.15 -9.17
C SER A 76 2.25 -12.34 -8.85
N SER A 77 1.76 -13.57 -9.07
CA SER A 77 2.57 -14.78 -8.89
C SER A 77 3.81 -14.79 -9.79
N ALA A 78 3.73 -14.21 -10.98
CA ALA A 78 4.85 -14.10 -11.91
C ALA A 78 5.94 -13.16 -11.35
N GLU A 79 5.56 -11.99 -10.83
CA GLU A 79 6.51 -11.07 -10.21
C GLU A 79 7.11 -11.65 -8.92
N LEU A 80 6.31 -12.32 -8.09
CA LEU A 80 6.81 -12.97 -6.88
C LEU A 80 7.80 -14.11 -7.20
N ALA A 81 7.69 -14.74 -8.36
CA ALA A 81 8.67 -15.74 -8.78
C ALA A 81 10.04 -15.11 -9.11
N ARG A 82 10.08 -13.86 -9.55
CA ARG A 82 11.32 -13.11 -9.80
C ARG A 82 12.01 -12.66 -8.50
N PHE A 83 11.23 -12.47 -7.42
CA PHE A 83 11.72 -11.99 -6.12
C PHE A 83 11.28 -12.92 -4.98
N PRO A 84 11.76 -14.17 -4.93
CA PRO A 84 11.26 -15.19 -4.01
C PRO A 84 11.45 -14.86 -2.52
N CYS A 85 12.42 -14.02 -2.18
CA CYS A 85 12.65 -13.54 -0.81
C CYS A 85 11.46 -12.78 -0.22
N PHE A 86 10.65 -12.12 -1.05
CA PHE A 86 9.44 -11.40 -0.60
C PHE A 86 8.39 -12.32 0.05
N ARG A 87 8.43 -13.63 -0.22
CA ARG A 87 7.57 -14.60 0.48
C ARG A 87 7.77 -14.60 1.99
N LEU A 88 9.00 -14.35 2.44
CA LEU A 88 9.34 -14.27 3.87
C LEU A 88 8.87 -12.96 4.51
N MET A 89 8.57 -11.96 3.68
CA MET A 89 8.09 -10.65 4.11
C MET A 89 6.55 -10.53 4.11
N GLY A 90 5.84 -11.64 3.91
CA GLY A 90 4.37 -11.62 3.88
C GLY A 90 3.78 -11.32 2.50
N VAL A 91 4.58 -11.34 1.43
CA VAL A 91 4.04 -11.17 0.07
C VAL A 91 3.34 -12.43 -0.39
N VAL A 92 2.09 -12.27 -0.85
CA VAL A 92 1.18 -13.34 -1.28
C VAL A 92 0.99 -13.24 -2.79
N GLY A 93 1.45 -14.27 -3.50
CA GLY A 93 1.31 -14.33 -4.95
C GLY A 93 -0.10 -14.71 -5.38
N VAL A 94 -0.65 -13.99 -6.35
CA VAL A 94 -1.95 -14.25 -6.96
C VAL A 94 -1.80 -14.27 -8.47
N ASP A 95 -2.40 -15.28 -9.08
CA ASP A 95 -2.66 -15.30 -10.52
C ASP A 95 -4.14 -14.96 -10.73
N PRO A 96 -4.46 -13.76 -11.26
CA PRO A 96 -5.83 -13.32 -11.44
C PRO A 96 -6.61 -14.15 -12.47
N ALA A 97 -5.93 -14.84 -13.37
CA ALA A 97 -6.56 -15.74 -14.34
C ALA A 97 -6.91 -17.11 -13.73
N SER A 98 -6.44 -17.42 -12.52
CA SER A 98 -6.68 -18.68 -11.84
C SER A 98 -7.55 -18.48 -10.58
N PRO A 99 -8.86 -18.83 -10.63
CA PRO A 99 -9.73 -18.75 -9.45
C PRO A 99 -9.19 -19.54 -8.25
N GLY A 100 -8.56 -20.69 -8.50
CA GLY A 100 -7.92 -21.48 -7.46
C GLY A 100 -6.73 -20.76 -6.80
N SER A 101 -5.98 -19.94 -7.55
CA SER A 101 -4.91 -19.11 -6.99
C SER A 101 -5.47 -18.02 -6.07
N VAL A 102 -6.53 -17.34 -6.51
CA VAL A 102 -7.21 -16.31 -5.72
C VAL A 102 -7.78 -16.91 -4.43
N SER A 103 -8.44 -18.07 -4.52
CA SER A 103 -9.03 -18.77 -3.36
C SER A 103 -7.95 -19.17 -2.33
N ARG A 104 -6.82 -19.70 -2.78
CA ARG A 104 -5.71 -20.06 -1.88
C ARG A 104 -5.11 -18.83 -1.18
N ALA A 105 -4.92 -17.72 -1.92
CA ALA A 105 -4.42 -16.46 -1.35
C ALA A 105 -5.38 -15.92 -0.29
N LEU A 106 -6.68 -15.90 -0.56
CA LEU A 106 -7.71 -15.49 0.40
C LEU A 106 -7.76 -16.41 1.62
N GLY A 107 -7.68 -17.72 1.43
CA GLY A 107 -7.63 -18.69 2.53
C GLY A 107 -6.43 -18.45 3.45
N PHE A 108 -5.24 -18.23 2.87
CA PHE A 108 -4.03 -17.91 3.61
C PHE A 108 -4.19 -16.61 4.41
N LEU A 109 -4.61 -15.52 3.75
CA LEU A 109 -4.78 -14.22 4.40
C LEU A 109 -5.81 -14.29 5.52
N ARG A 110 -6.98 -14.91 5.28
CA ARG A 110 -8.03 -15.07 6.31
C ARG A 110 -7.53 -15.79 7.56
N ALA A 111 -6.73 -16.85 7.40
CA ALA A 111 -6.13 -17.54 8.52
C ALA A 111 -5.22 -16.61 9.33
N ARG A 112 -4.34 -15.86 8.66
CA ARG A 112 -3.42 -14.93 9.32
C ARG A 112 -4.11 -13.73 9.98
N LEU A 113 -5.13 -13.20 9.34
CA LEU A 113 -5.89 -12.05 9.85
C LEU A 113 -6.79 -12.44 11.04
N ARG A 114 -7.19 -13.71 11.16
CA ARG A 114 -7.87 -14.22 12.37
C ARG A 114 -6.93 -14.32 13.57
N GLU A 115 -5.67 -14.73 13.32
CA GLU A 115 -4.64 -14.80 14.36
C GLU A 115 -4.18 -13.41 14.82
N ARG A 116 -4.15 -12.45 13.90
CA ARG A 116 -3.66 -11.08 14.12
C ARG A 116 -4.58 -10.08 13.40
N PRO A 117 -5.73 -9.71 14.00
CA PRO A 117 -6.73 -8.82 13.37
C PRO A 117 -6.19 -7.41 13.10
N GLU A 118 -5.20 -6.95 13.83
CA GLU A 118 -4.52 -5.68 13.60
C GLU A 118 -3.65 -5.64 12.32
N SER A 119 -3.53 -6.74 11.60
CA SER A 119 -2.72 -6.82 10.38
C SER A 119 -3.22 -5.91 9.26
N THR A 120 -2.30 -5.54 8.39
CA THR A 120 -2.58 -4.73 7.20
C THR A 120 -2.34 -5.55 5.92
N VAL A 121 -3.24 -5.42 4.96
CA VAL A 121 -3.09 -5.96 3.60
C VAL A 121 -2.88 -4.81 2.64
N VAL A 122 -1.82 -4.87 1.84
CA VAL A 122 -1.55 -3.92 0.75
C VAL A 122 -2.05 -4.50 -0.55
N PHE A 123 -2.80 -3.71 -1.29
CA PHE A 123 -3.37 -4.08 -2.57
C PHE A 123 -3.21 -2.95 -3.59
N PHE A 124 -2.71 -3.29 -4.77
CA PHE A 124 -2.62 -2.39 -5.92
C PHE A 124 -3.65 -2.82 -6.98
N PRO A 125 -4.85 -2.18 -7.01
CA PRO A 125 -5.94 -2.65 -7.88
C PRO A 125 -5.66 -2.54 -9.38
N GLN A 126 -4.71 -1.70 -9.78
CA GLN A 126 -4.23 -1.58 -11.17
C GLN A 126 -3.55 -2.86 -11.65
N GLY A 127 -2.96 -3.65 -10.74
CA GLY A 127 -2.29 -4.91 -11.03
C GLY A 127 -0.97 -4.80 -11.77
N ARG A 128 -0.49 -3.58 -12.03
CA ARG A 128 0.81 -3.26 -12.61
C ARG A 128 1.18 -1.80 -12.36
N ILE A 129 2.45 -1.48 -12.54
CA ILE A 129 2.95 -0.09 -12.47
C ILE A 129 2.48 0.69 -13.69
N TRP A 130 1.98 1.90 -13.44
CA TRP A 130 1.56 2.86 -14.46
C TRP A 130 2.18 4.23 -14.21
N PRO A 131 2.37 5.06 -15.26
CA PRO A 131 2.75 6.46 -15.09
C PRO A 131 1.78 7.20 -14.15
N SER A 132 2.32 8.06 -13.29
CA SER A 132 1.55 8.77 -12.26
C SER A 132 0.44 9.68 -12.81
N HIS A 133 0.63 10.20 -14.02
CA HIS A 133 -0.33 11.08 -14.71
C HIS A 133 -1.48 10.33 -15.39
N ARG A 134 -1.43 8.99 -15.45
CA ARG A 134 -2.48 8.24 -16.13
C ARG A 134 -3.82 8.34 -15.41
N ARG A 135 -4.87 8.64 -16.18
CA ARG A 135 -6.28 8.60 -15.78
C ARG A 135 -7.13 7.96 -16.89
N PRO A 136 -8.19 7.22 -16.56
CA PRO A 136 -8.51 6.69 -15.23
C PRO A 136 -7.45 5.69 -14.77
N LEU A 137 -7.38 5.41 -13.45
CA LEU A 137 -6.39 4.46 -12.89
C LEU A 137 -6.60 3.03 -13.38
N GLY A 138 -7.83 2.65 -13.67
CA GLY A 138 -8.20 1.35 -14.20
C GLY A 138 -8.19 0.25 -13.15
N PHE A 139 -8.87 0.47 -12.03
CA PHE A 139 -8.95 -0.48 -10.93
C PHE A 139 -9.74 -1.73 -11.33
N ARG A 140 -9.18 -2.89 -10.99
CA ARG A 140 -9.81 -4.19 -11.24
C ARG A 140 -10.66 -4.63 -10.05
N ARG A 141 -11.78 -5.28 -10.32
CA ARG A 141 -12.73 -5.79 -9.30
C ARG A 141 -12.16 -6.80 -8.31
N GLY A 142 -10.93 -7.26 -8.50
CA GLY A 142 -10.23 -8.11 -7.54
C GLY A 142 -10.20 -7.52 -6.13
N VAL A 143 -10.05 -6.19 -6.01
CA VAL A 143 -10.04 -5.50 -4.71
C VAL A 143 -11.34 -5.65 -3.94
N GLU A 144 -12.50 -5.64 -4.62
CA GLU A 144 -13.83 -5.85 -4.01
C GLU A 144 -13.91 -7.23 -3.34
N VAL A 145 -13.40 -8.24 -4.05
CA VAL A 145 -13.39 -9.62 -3.55
C VAL A 145 -12.53 -9.74 -2.29
N PHE A 146 -11.34 -9.14 -2.32
CA PHE A 146 -10.44 -9.16 -1.17
C PHE A 146 -11.01 -8.37 0.01
N ALA A 147 -11.47 -7.13 -0.18
CA ALA A 147 -12.07 -6.31 0.88
C ALA A 147 -13.22 -7.04 1.58
N ARG A 148 -14.18 -7.55 0.79
CA ARG A 148 -15.34 -8.27 1.31
C ARG A 148 -14.96 -9.58 2.01
N ARG A 149 -14.11 -10.41 1.39
CA ARG A 149 -13.76 -11.74 1.92
C ARG A 149 -12.87 -11.69 3.15
N LEU A 150 -12.11 -10.61 3.31
CA LEU A 150 -11.26 -10.37 4.47
C LEU A 150 -11.98 -9.56 5.56
N SER A 151 -13.19 -9.04 5.31
CA SER A 151 -13.91 -8.12 6.20
C SER A 151 -13.03 -6.95 6.63
N ALA A 152 -12.20 -6.46 5.71
CA ALA A 152 -11.22 -5.43 5.98
C ALA A 152 -11.83 -4.03 5.91
N HIS A 153 -11.33 -3.13 6.76
CA HIS A 153 -11.52 -1.70 6.60
C HIS A 153 -10.60 -1.19 5.48
N VAL A 154 -11.15 -0.56 4.45
CA VAL A 154 -10.40 -0.17 3.26
C VAL A 154 -10.00 1.30 3.36
N LEU A 155 -8.71 1.59 3.25
CA LEU A 155 -8.19 2.95 3.16
C LEU A 155 -7.75 3.21 1.71
N PRO A 156 -8.34 4.20 1.02
CA PRO A 156 -7.83 4.68 -0.25
C PRO A 156 -6.53 5.45 -0.02
N VAL A 157 -5.51 5.18 -0.83
CA VAL A 157 -4.19 5.81 -0.68
C VAL A 157 -3.73 6.34 -2.03
N GLY A 158 -3.48 7.65 -2.10
CA GLY A 158 -2.84 8.30 -3.23
C GLY A 158 -1.33 8.38 -3.03
N ILE A 159 -0.55 7.92 -4.00
CA ILE A 159 0.91 8.00 -4.00
C ILE A 159 1.37 8.82 -5.20
N HIS A 160 2.23 9.80 -4.95
CA HIS A 160 2.94 10.55 -5.96
C HIS A 160 4.42 10.65 -5.61
N ALA A 161 5.29 10.57 -6.60
CA ALA A 161 6.73 10.70 -6.44
C ALA A 161 7.21 11.94 -7.19
N GLU A 162 7.86 12.86 -6.49
CA GLU A 162 8.38 14.11 -7.08
C GLU A 162 9.81 14.35 -6.59
N PRO A 163 10.77 14.59 -7.49
CA PRO A 163 12.16 14.87 -7.09
C PRO A 163 12.34 16.27 -6.47
N LEU A 164 11.50 17.25 -6.85
CA LEU A 164 11.66 18.66 -6.47
C LEU A 164 13.10 19.14 -6.71
N ASN A 165 13.73 19.74 -5.68
CA ASN A 165 15.11 20.22 -5.71
C ASN A 165 16.13 19.16 -5.22
N THR A 166 15.77 17.88 -5.15
CA THR A 166 16.62 16.77 -4.67
C THR A 166 16.89 15.75 -5.75
N VAL A 167 18.04 15.05 -5.66
CA VAL A 167 18.41 14.02 -6.63
C VAL A 167 17.52 12.76 -6.49
N ALA A 168 17.16 12.43 -5.26
CA ALA A 168 16.28 11.30 -4.97
C ALA A 168 14.83 11.78 -4.77
N PRO A 169 13.82 11.05 -5.26
CA PRO A 169 12.44 11.50 -5.15
C PRO A 169 11.94 11.52 -3.71
N THR A 170 11.08 12.47 -3.41
CA THR A 170 10.18 12.45 -2.24
C THR A 170 8.87 11.78 -2.65
N PHE A 171 8.40 10.85 -1.84
CA PHE A 171 7.08 10.25 -1.99
C PHE A 171 6.08 11.01 -1.12
N PHE A 172 5.09 11.60 -1.75
CA PHE A 172 3.95 12.22 -1.11
C PHE A 172 2.79 11.25 -1.09
N VAL A 173 2.25 11.00 0.10
CA VAL A 173 1.21 9.99 0.31
C VAL A 173 0.05 10.64 1.04
N SER A 174 -1.13 10.61 0.44
CA SER A 174 -2.38 10.98 1.08
C SER A 174 -3.19 9.73 1.39
N VAL A 175 -3.56 9.55 2.66
CA VAL A 175 -4.40 8.45 3.13
C VAL A 175 -5.79 8.99 3.40
N GLY A 176 -6.73 8.64 2.57
CA GLY A 176 -8.11 9.13 2.63
C GLY A 176 -8.95 8.47 3.71
N GLN A 177 -10.16 8.99 3.87
CA GLN A 177 -11.13 8.45 4.81
C GLN A 177 -11.50 6.99 4.48
N GLY A 178 -11.52 6.16 5.50
CA GLY A 178 -11.78 4.73 5.40
C GLY A 178 -13.20 4.40 4.96
N MET A 179 -13.32 3.22 4.37
CA MET A 179 -14.58 2.66 3.86
C MET A 179 -14.81 1.28 4.47
N ASP A 180 -16.06 1.00 4.80
CA ASP A 180 -16.46 -0.29 5.36
C ASP A 180 -17.26 -1.13 4.37
N GLY A 181 -17.12 -2.44 4.50
CA GLY A 181 -18.03 -3.40 3.90
C GLY A 181 -17.86 -3.61 2.40
N ARG A 182 -18.87 -3.25 1.64
CA ARG A 182 -18.91 -3.46 0.19
C ARG A 182 -18.37 -2.23 -0.54
N VAL A 183 -17.11 -2.32 -0.93
CA VAL A 183 -16.44 -1.25 -1.69
C VAL A 183 -16.43 -1.66 -3.16
N ALA A 184 -17.08 -0.89 -4.02
CA ALA A 184 -16.98 -1.05 -5.47
C ALA A 184 -15.62 -0.54 -5.97
N ALA A 185 -15.06 -1.19 -6.99
CA ALA A 185 -13.75 -0.81 -7.53
C ALA A 185 -13.77 0.61 -8.10
N GLU A 186 -14.83 0.98 -8.77
CA GLU A 186 -15.02 2.31 -9.36
C GLU A 186 -15.12 3.43 -8.30
N GLU A 187 -15.77 3.16 -7.16
CA GLU A 187 -15.84 4.12 -6.05
C GLU A 187 -14.46 4.27 -5.38
N LEU A 188 -13.78 3.14 -5.17
CA LEU A 188 -12.44 3.15 -4.60
C LEU A 188 -11.44 3.88 -5.51
N GLU A 189 -11.54 3.68 -6.84
CA GLU A 189 -10.73 4.38 -7.83
C GLU A 189 -10.92 5.89 -7.72
N ARG A 190 -12.16 6.38 -7.72
CA ARG A 190 -12.46 7.81 -7.56
C ARG A 190 -11.90 8.39 -6.25
N ARG A 191 -11.94 7.63 -5.17
CA ARG A 191 -11.37 8.07 -3.89
C ARG A 191 -9.84 8.13 -3.93
N VAL A 192 -9.19 7.15 -4.55
CA VAL A 192 -7.72 7.19 -4.73
C VAL A 192 -7.32 8.32 -5.67
N GLU A 193 -8.07 8.58 -6.74
CA GLU A 193 -7.85 9.73 -7.63
C GLU A 193 -7.96 11.05 -6.86
N LYS A 194 -8.98 11.20 -5.99
CA LYS A 194 -9.12 12.37 -5.12
C LYS A 194 -7.90 12.57 -4.21
N GLU A 195 -7.35 11.49 -3.63
CA GLU A 195 -6.15 11.60 -2.80
C GLU A 195 -4.92 12.00 -3.62
N ILE A 196 -4.79 11.50 -4.86
CA ILE A 196 -3.71 11.92 -5.76
C ILE A 196 -3.87 13.40 -6.14
N ASP A 197 -5.10 13.83 -6.45
CA ASP A 197 -5.38 15.22 -6.83
C ASP A 197 -5.11 16.18 -5.66
N ALA A 198 -5.37 15.76 -4.42
CA ALA A 198 -5.00 16.50 -3.22
C ALA A 198 -3.47 16.67 -3.09
N VAL A 199 -2.72 15.61 -3.38
CA VAL A 199 -1.24 15.68 -3.41
C VAL A 199 -0.78 16.65 -4.50
N LEU A 200 -1.29 16.52 -5.72
CA LEU A 200 -0.89 17.34 -6.85
C LEU A 200 -1.26 18.83 -6.64
N GLY A 201 -2.44 19.10 -6.07
CA GLY A 201 -2.85 20.46 -5.72
C GLY A 201 -1.91 21.09 -4.69
N PHE A 202 -1.54 20.34 -3.66
CA PHE A 202 -0.58 20.80 -2.65
C PHE A 202 0.79 21.06 -3.26
N LEU A 203 1.30 20.18 -4.12
CA LEU A 203 2.58 20.37 -4.82
C LEU A 203 2.56 21.59 -5.73
N ALA A 204 1.45 21.84 -6.43
CA ALA A 204 1.30 23.00 -7.28
C ALA A 204 1.27 24.32 -6.50
N GLU A 205 0.73 24.32 -5.27
CA GLU A 205 0.66 25.50 -4.40
C GLU A 205 2.01 25.81 -3.74
N HIS A 206 2.75 24.79 -3.29
CA HIS A 206 3.95 24.96 -2.47
C HIS A 206 5.27 24.82 -3.26
N GLY A 207 5.24 24.29 -4.47
CA GLY A 207 6.43 24.15 -5.33
C GLY A 207 7.56 23.39 -4.63
N GLU A 208 8.77 23.95 -4.63
CA GLU A 208 9.96 23.33 -4.04
C GLU A 208 9.90 23.20 -2.52
N ASP A 209 9.09 24.03 -1.85
CA ASP A 209 8.90 24.01 -0.39
C ASP A 209 7.91 22.91 0.06
N ALA A 210 7.26 22.23 -0.87
CA ALA A 210 6.23 21.22 -0.56
C ALA A 210 6.71 20.12 0.39
N GLY A 211 8.00 19.77 0.33
CA GLY A 211 8.60 18.77 1.22
C GLY A 211 8.55 19.16 2.69
N ASP A 212 8.76 20.43 3.00
CA ASP A 212 8.78 20.97 4.37
C ASP A 212 7.39 21.43 4.82
N ALA A 213 6.58 21.93 3.89
CA ALA A 213 5.21 22.37 4.15
C ALA A 213 4.20 21.22 4.28
N TRP A 214 4.55 19.97 3.86
CA TRP A 214 3.63 18.86 3.88
C TRP A 214 3.06 18.61 5.29
N PRO A 215 1.73 18.54 5.45
CA PRO A 215 1.13 18.30 6.76
C PRO A 215 1.55 16.91 7.24
N GLU A 216 2.47 16.86 8.22
CA GLU A 216 2.79 15.58 8.87
C GLU A 216 1.54 15.06 9.54
N GLY A 217 1.20 13.81 9.23
CA GLY A 217 0.09 13.14 9.87
C GLY A 217 0.24 13.22 11.38
N THR A 218 -0.78 13.71 12.04
CA THR A 218 -0.87 13.73 13.51
C THR A 218 -0.46 12.37 14.05
N ARG A 219 0.67 12.36 14.78
CA ARG A 219 1.16 11.21 15.53
C ARG A 219 0.16 10.81 16.60
#